data_bb6a2b7158173b6a5e8f652ab588afa0
#
_entry.id   bb6a2b7158173b6a5e8f652ab588afa0
#
_cell.length_a   1.000
_cell.length_b   1.000
_cell.length_c   1.000
_cell.angle_alpha   90.00
_cell.angle_beta   90.00
_cell.angle_gamma   90.00
#
_symmetry.space_group_name_H-M   'P 1'
#
loop_
_entity.id
_entity.type
_entity.pdbx_description
1 polymer ?
#
loop_
_entity_poly.entity_id
_entity_poly.type
_entity_poly.pdbx_seq_one_letter_code
_entity_poly.pdbx_strand_id
1 'polypeptide(L)'
;MRETHRIGPQRTRATARETNENRLLTPRQATWLVLRPAERSTEQDHHQLAQLTTQAPELVEAVALAQDFASLVRQRQPAQLDPWLARAATSALAPFRRFAKGLREDYAAVKAGVTLPWSQGPIEGQINRLKMLKRQMFGRARLDLLARRFLLAVRLRRVPFPALRSNVLEHCVEIRIVLPDP
;
A
#
# COMPACT_ATOMS: atom_id res chain seq x y z
N MET A 1 51.75 39.00 -9.21
CA MET A 1 51.10 37.69 -8.90
C MET A 1 49.63 37.78 -9.29
N ARG A 2 49.22 37.13 -10.36
CA ARG A 2 47.80 37.08 -10.84
C ARG A 2 47.27 35.70 -10.51
N GLU A 3 46.28 35.65 -9.61
CA GLU A 3 45.53 34.45 -9.31
C GLU A 3 44.53 34.17 -10.45
N THR A 4 44.72 33.06 -11.14
CA THR A 4 43.78 32.57 -12.15
C THR A 4 42.68 31.78 -11.46
N HIS A 5 41.50 32.36 -11.36
CA HIS A 5 40.29 31.66 -10.93
C HIS A 5 39.93 30.60 -11.96
N ARG A 6 40.10 29.30 -11.59
CA ARG A 6 39.64 28.17 -12.35
C ARG A 6 38.12 28.01 -12.17
N ILE A 7 37.38 28.47 -13.16
CA ILE A 7 35.93 28.19 -13.22
C ILE A 7 35.76 26.73 -13.63
N GLY A 8 35.29 25.90 -12.69
CA GLY A 8 34.95 24.52 -12.98
C GLY A 8 33.74 24.42 -13.94
N PRO A 9 33.61 23.33 -14.72
CA PRO A 9 32.55 23.20 -15.69
C PRO A 9 31.19 23.17 -14.98
N GLN A 10 30.34 24.18 -15.25
CA GLN A 10 28.93 24.17 -14.83
C GLN A 10 28.23 23.02 -15.54
N ARG A 11 27.89 21.97 -14.81
CA ARG A 11 26.98 20.91 -15.26
C ARG A 11 25.62 21.55 -15.51
N THR A 12 25.28 21.77 -16.76
CA THR A 12 24.00 22.32 -17.16
C THR A 12 22.86 21.38 -16.73
N ARG A 13 21.81 21.97 -16.21
CA ARG A 13 20.62 21.28 -15.69
C ARG A 13 19.93 20.36 -16.73
N ALA A 14 20.24 20.55 -18.00
CA ALA A 14 19.78 19.74 -19.14
C ALA A 14 20.39 18.35 -19.14
N THR A 15 21.70 18.21 -18.93
CA THR A 15 22.37 16.89 -18.89
C THR A 15 21.92 16.00 -17.71
N ALA A 16 21.45 16.62 -16.61
CA ALA A 16 20.88 15.87 -15.48
C ALA A 16 19.46 15.32 -15.78
N ARG A 17 18.74 15.93 -16.72
CA ARG A 17 17.41 15.49 -17.13
C ARG A 17 17.49 14.31 -18.12
N GLU A 18 18.37 14.40 -19.12
CA GLU A 18 18.59 13.34 -20.12
C GLU A 18 19.16 12.05 -19.51
N THR A 19 20.01 12.15 -18.49
CA THR A 19 20.51 10.97 -17.76
C THR A 19 19.46 10.28 -16.89
N ASN A 20 18.32 10.94 -16.61
CA ASN A 20 17.25 10.36 -15.80
C ASN A 20 16.23 9.58 -16.65
N GLU A 21 16.09 9.89 -17.94
CA GLU A 21 15.15 9.21 -18.84
C GLU A 21 15.59 7.78 -19.20
N ASN A 22 16.87 7.49 -19.11
CA ASN A 22 17.44 6.17 -19.45
C ASN A 22 17.82 5.34 -18.21
N ARG A 23 17.36 5.73 -17.03
CA ARG A 23 17.62 5.00 -15.78
C ARG A 23 16.69 3.82 -15.69
N LEU A 24 17.26 2.60 -15.80
CA LEU A 24 16.53 1.35 -15.58
C LEU A 24 15.76 1.42 -14.25
N LEU A 25 14.46 1.19 -14.31
CA LEU A 25 13.62 1.15 -13.12
C LEU A 25 14.03 -0.02 -12.23
N THR A 26 14.20 0.24 -10.96
CA THR A 26 14.36 -0.84 -9.99
C THR A 26 13.04 -1.63 -9.91
N PRO A 27 13.05 -2.94 -9.55
CA PRO A 27 11.83 -3.74 -9.42
C PRO A 27 10.78 -3.11 -8.50
N ARG A 28 11.23 -2.44 -7.44
CA ARG A 28 10.35 -1.72 -6.52
C ARG A 28 9.69 -0.50 -7.17
N GLN A 29 10.42 0.26 -7.97
CA GLN A 29 9.88 1.40 -8.71
C GLN A 29 8.88 0.94 -9.76
N ALA A 30 9.18 -0.14 -10.50
CA ALA A 30 8.27 -0.74 -11.47
C ALA A 30 6.97 -1.21 -10.79
N THR A 31 7.06 -1.88 -9.63
CA THR A 31 5.87 -2.29 -8.87
C THR A 31 5.02 -1.09 -8.44
N TRP A 32 5.64 -0.01 -7.96
CA TRP A 32 4.92 1.20 -7.60
C TRP A 32 4.25 1.85 -8.81
N LEU A 33 4.91 1.85 -9.95
CA LEU A 33 4.38 2.38 -11.20
C LEU A 33 3.14 1.61 -11.65
N VAL A 34 3.21 0.28 -11.65
CA VAL A 34 2.11 -0.61 -12.03
C VAL A 34 0.91 -0.48 -11.08
N LEU A 35 1.15 -0.37 -9.77
CA LEU A 35 0.09 -0.34 -8.76
C LEU A 35 -0.42 1.08 -8.46
N ARG A 36 0.11 2.11 -9.10
CA ARG A 36 -0.34 3.48 -8.88
C ARG A 36 -1.79 3.65 -9.37
N PRO A 37 -2.68 4.30 -8.59
CA PRO A 37 -4.03 4.62 -9.05
C PRO A 37 -3.99 5.52 -10.30
N ALA A 38 -4.91 5.30 -11.24
CA ALA A 38 -4.97 6.07 -12.49
C ALA A 38 -5.08 7.59 -12.26
N GLU A 39 -5.83 7.99 -11.20
CA GLU A 39 -6.02 9.41 -10.85
C GLU A 39 -4.72 10.09 -10.37
N ARG A 40 -3.70 9.31 -10.01
CA ARG A 40 -2.39 9.79 -9.53
C ARG A 40 -1.27 9.52 -10.52
N SER A 41 -1.58 8.87 -11.64
CA SER A 41 -0.61 8.60 -12.70
C SER A 41 -0.33 9.86 -13.50
N THR A 42 0.94 10.13 -13.77
CA THR A 42 1.40 11.22 -14.63
C THR A 42 1.63 10.70 -16.04
N GLU A 43 1.70 11.58 -17.03
CA GLU A 43 2.08 11.20 -18.41
C GLU A 43 3.46 10.51 -18.46
N GLN A 44 4.37 10.95 -17.60
CA GLN A 44 5.68 10.33 -17.48
C GLN A 44 5.58 8.88 -16.97
N ASP A 45 4.65 8.59 -16.03
CA ASP A 45 4.40 7.23 -15.56
C ASP A 45 3.87 6.33 -16.68
N HIS A 46 2.93 6.84 -17.48
CA HIS A 46 2.41 6.12 -18.65
C HIS A 46 3.49 5.82 -19.68
N HIS A 47 4.35 6.81 -19.96
CA HIS A 47 5.48 6.62 -20.88
C HIS A 47 6.46 5.55 -20.37
N GLN A 48 6.82 5.59 -19.10
CA GLN A 48 7.69 4.58 -18.48
C GLN A 48 7.06 3.18 -18.48
N LEU A 49 5.76 3.09 -18.25
CA LEU A 49 5.04 1.81 -18.29
C LEU A 49 5.01 1.25 -19.72
N ALA A 50 4.76 2.10 -20.72
CA ALA A 50 4.80 1.73 -22.12
C ALA A 50 6.20 1.25 -22.55
N GLN A 51 7.26 1.92 -22.10
CA GLN A 51 8.63 1.46 -22.35
C GLN A 51 8.90 0.08 -21.74
N LEU A 52 8.47 -0.16 -20.50
CA LEU A 52 8.61 -1.45 -19.84
C LEU A 52 7.91 -2.58 -20.60
N THR A 53 6.68 -2.35 -21.03
CA THR A 53 5.89 -3.36 -21.76
C THR A 53 6.41 -3.58 -23.17
N THR A 54 7.03 -2.57 -23.80
CA THR A 54 7.68 -2.72 -25.12
C THR A 54 8.97 -3.52 -25.02
N GLN A 55 9.76 -3.32 -23.95
CA GLN A 55 11.02 -4.06 -23.75
C GLN A 55 10.80 -5.50 -23.29
N ALA A 56 9.70 -5.78 -22.61
CA ALA A 56 9.38 -7.10 -22.06
C ALA A 56 7.87 -7.41 -22.28
N PRO A 57 7.52 -7.93 -23.47
CA PRO A 57 6.12 -8.22 -23.83
C PRO A 57 5.41 -9.18 -22.86
N GLU A 58 6.17 -10.07 -22.20
CA GLU A 58 5.65 -10.95 -21.16
C GLU A 58 5.10 -10.19 -19.94
N LEU A 59 5.54 -8.95 -19.70
CA LEU A 59 5.04 -8.11 -18.61
C LEU A 59 3.68 -7.49 -18.91
N VAL A 60 3.22 -7.48 -20.15
CA VAL A 60 1.90 -6.92 -20.52
C VAL A 60 0.78 -7.62 -19.74
N GLU A 61 0.77 -8.95 -19.75
CA GLU A 61 -0.20 -9.74 -18.99
C GLU A 61 -0.05 -9.52 -17.48
N ALA A 62 1.20 -9.46 -16.98
CA ALA A 62 1.48 -9.20 -15.57
C ALA A 62 0.93 -7.85 -15.10
N VAL A 63 1.16 -6.81 -15.90
CA VAL A 63 0.68 -5.45 -15.62
C VAL A 63 -0.84 -5.42 -15.60
N ALA A 64 -1.50 -6.01 -16.60
CA ALA A 64 -2.95 -6.06 -16.68
C ALA A 64 -3.55 -6.79 -15.47
N LEU A 65 -3.06 -7.99 -15.14
CA LEU A 65 -3.54 -8.76 -13.98
C LEU A 65 -3.32 -8.01 -12.66
N ALA A 66 -2.18 -7.33 -12.49
CA ALA A 66 -1.88 -6.58 -11.28
C ALA A 66 -2.79 -5.34 -11.14
N GLN A 67 -3.01 -4.61 -12.22
CA GLN A 67 -3.87 -3.42 -12.24
C GLN A 67 -5.34 -3.79 -12.01
N ASP A 68 -5.84 -4.85 -12.64
CA ASP A 68 -7.19 -5.36 -12.45
C ASP A 68 -7.43 -5.76 -11.00
N PHE A 69 -6.48 -6.49 -10.38
CA PHE A 69 -6.57 -6.87 -8.98
C PHE A 69 -6.55 -5.65 -8.04
N ALA A 70 -5.65 -4.70 -8.30
CA ALA A 70 -5.57 -3.48 -7.51
C ALA A 70 -6.86 -2.64 -7.61
N SER A 71 -7.46 -2.57 -8.80
CA SER A 71 -8.75 -1.90 -9.04
C SER A 71 -9.89 -2.60 -8.30
N LEU A 72 -9.98 -3.92 -8.45
CA LEU A 72 -10.97 -4.78 -7.77
C LEU A 72 -10.96 -4.56 -6.25
N VAL A 73 -9.79 -4.54 -5.64
CA VAL A 73 -9.64 -4.33 -4.19
C VAL A 73 -9.99 -2.90 -3.79
N ARG A 74 -9.51 -1.90 -4.53
CA ARG A 74 -9.75 -0.47 -4.21
C ARG A 74 -11.21 -0.08 -4.38
N GLN A 75 -11.84 -0.54 -5.44
CA GLN A 75 -13.23 -0.22 -5.77
C GLN A 75 -14.23 -1.18 -5.12
N ARG A 76 -13.73 -2.20 -4.40
CA ARG A 76 -14.56 -3.21 -3.73
C ARG A 76 -15.56 -3.86 -4.66
N GLN A 77 -15.07 -4.49 -5.72
CA GLN A 77 -15.87 -5.15 -6.74
C GLN A 77 -15.86 -6.67 -6.55
N PRO A 78 -16.66 -7.24 -5.63
CA PRO A 78 -16.65 -8.68 -5.35
C PRO A 78 -17.06 -9.53 -6.56
N ALA A 79 -17.85 -8.99 -7.47
CA ALA A 79 -18.25 -9.69 -8.69
C ALA A 79 -17.07 -9.95 -9.66
N GLN A 80 -16.01 -9.16 -9.59
CA GLN A 80 -14.83 -9.32 -10.42
C GLN A 80 -13.80 -10.31 -9.85
N LEU A 81 -13.99 -10.77 -8.60
CA LEU A 81 -13.03 -11.64 -7.94
C LEU A 81 -12.92 -13.00 -8.64
N ASP A 82 -14.05 -13.65 -8.93
CA ASP A 82 -14.05 -14.98 -9.55
C ASP A 82 -13.51 -14.97 -11.00
N PRO A 83 -13.93 -14.03 -11.88
CA PRO A 83 -13.33 -13.86 -13.20
C PRO A 83 -11.82 -13.60 -13.13
N TRP A 84 -11.38 -12.77 -12.20
CA TRP A 84 -9.95 -12.49 -12.02
C TRP A 84 -9.18 -13.74 -11.58
N LEU A 85 -9.70 -14.50 -10.61
CA LEU A 85 -9.10 -15.75 -10.13
C LEU A 85 -8.98 -16.80 -11.24
N ALA A 86 -9.98 -16.88 -12.13
CA ALA A 86 -9.94 -17.79 -13.27
C ALA A 86 -8.82 -17.39 -14.25
N ARG A 87 -8.71 -16.12 -14.61
CA ARG A 87 -7.66 -15.59 -15.49
C ARG A 87 -6.26 -15.79 -14.88
N ALA A 88 -6.09 -15.43 -13.62
CA ALA A 88 -4.80 -15.55 -12.94
C ALA A 88 -4.35 -17.02 -12.78
N ALA A 89 -5.28 -17.96 -12.60
CA ALA A 89 -4.98 -19.38 -12.50
C ALA A 89 -4.52 -20.00 -13.83
N THR A 90 -4.96 -19.46 -14.97
CA THR A 90 -4.58 -19.91 -16.32
C THR A 90 -3.44 -19.11 -16.93
N SER A 91 -2.96 -18.07 -16.25
CA SER A 91 -1.86 -17.22 -16.71
C SER A 91 -0.58 -18.03 -16.98
N ALA A 92 0.18 -17.63 -18.00
CA ALA A 92 1.52 -18.17 -18.26
C ALA A 92 2.49 -17.93 -17.10
N LEU A 93 2.24 -16.90 -16.28
CA LEU A 93 3.11 -16.45 -15.21
C LEU A 93 2.92 -17.24 -13.90
N ALA A 94 3.90 -18.06 -13.54
CA ALA A 94 3.86 -18.90 -12.34
C ALA A 94 3.56 -18.12 -11.03
N PRO A 95 4.06 -16.89 -10.80
CA PRO A 95 3.73 -16.10 -9.62
C PRO A 95 2.22 -15.83 -9.48
N PHE A 96 1.52 -15.50 -10.60
CA PHE A 96 0.09 -15.22 -10.56
C PHE A 96 -0.73 -16.50 -10.31
N ARG A 97 -0.33 -17.63 -10.87
CA ARG A 97 -0.97 -18.91 -10.57
C ARG A 97 -0.86 -19.27 -9.09
N ARG A 98 0.34 -19.10 -8.49
CA ARG A 98 0.55 -19.34 -7.05
C ARG A 98 -0.27 -18.38 -6.20
N PHE A 99 -0.32 -17.12 -6.58
CA PHE A 99 -1.09 -16.11 -5.87
C PHE A 99 -2.60 -16.42 -5.93
N ALA A 100 -3.13 -16.75 -7.11
CA ALA A 100 -4.52 -17.14 -7.27
C ALA A 100 -4.88 -18.40 -6.45
N LYS A 101 -3.95 -19.37 -6.37
CA LYS A 101 -4.12 -20.55 -5.51
C LYS A 101 -4.24 -20.16 -4.04
N GLY A 102 -3.34 -19.34 -3.52
CA GLY A 102 -3.39 -18.86 -2.13
C GLY A 102 -4.67 -18.07 -1.82
N LEU A 103 -5.12 -17.21 -2.75
CA LEU A 103 -6.40 -16.52 -2.57
C LEU A 103 -7.62 -17.46 -2.55
N ARG A 104 -7.55 -18.59 -3.26
CA ARG A 104 -8.62 -19.60 -3.22
C ARG A 104 -8.64 -20.39 -1.92
N GLU A 105 -7.48 -20.63 -1.32
CA GLU A 105 -7.37 -21.28 0.00
C GLU A 105 -8.07 -20.43 1.08
N ASP A 106 -7.94 -19.09 0.99
CA ASP A 106 -8.57 -18.14 1.91
C ASP A 106 -9.78 -17.41 1.29
N TYR A 107 -10.47 -18.03 0.33
CA TYR A 107 -11.49 -17.37 -0.49
C TYR A 107 -12.56 -16.61 0.30
N ALA A 108 -13.08 -17.20 1.38
CA ALA A 108 -14.11 -16.59 2.20
C ALA A 108 -13.63 -15.28 2.84
N ALA A 109 -12.40 -15.27 3.35
CA ALA A 109 -11.79 -14.07 3.96
C ALA A 109 -11.50 -13.00 2.89
N VAL A 110 -10.97 -13.39 1.74
CA VAL A 110 -10.70 -12.48 0.61
C VAL A 110 -11.99 -11.86 0.10
N LYS A 111 -13.04 -12.66 -0.11
CA LYS A 111 -14.36 -12.18 -0.55
C LYS A 111 -14.98 -11.22 0.47
N ALA A 112 -14.90 -11.53 1.76
CA ALA A 112 -15.34 -10.64 2.83
C ALA A 112 -14.57 -9.31 2.80
N GLY A 113 -13.24 -9.34 2.63
CA GLY A 113 -12.39 -8.15 2.55
C GLY A 113 -12.71 -7.22 1.37
N VAL A 114 -13.19 -7.78 0.25
CA VAL A 114 -13.61 -7.00 -0.93
C VAL A 114 -15.07 -6.52 -0.80
N THR A 115 -15.91 -7.22 -0.03
CA THR A 115 -17.35 -6.93 0.10
C THR A 115 -17.64 -5.96 1.23
N LEU A 116 -16.99 -6.18 2.39
CA LEU A 116 -17.31 -5.44 3.61
C LEU A 116 -16.75 -4.00 3.60
N PRO A 117 -17.48 -3.01 4.13
CA PRO A 117 -17.06 -1.61 4.14
C PRO A 117 -15.93 -1.31 5.13
N TRP A 118 -15.69 -2.20 6.09
CA TRP A 118 -14.65 -2.07 7.11
C TRP A 118 -13.44 -2.93 6.80
N SER A 119 -12.29 -2.49 7.27
CA SER A 119 -11.04 -3.23 7.18
C SER A 119 -10.32 -3.20 8.53
N GLN A 120 -9.44 -4.17 8.77
CA GLN A 120 -8.60 -4.19 9.97
C GLN A 120 -7.40 -3.23 9.89
N GLY A 121 -7.18 -2.58 8.75
CA GLY A 121 -6.08 -1.64 8.54
C GLY A 121 -5.92 -0.58 9.64
N PRO A 122 -7.00 0.07 10.12
CA PRO A 122 -6.91 1.00 11.24
C PRO A 122 -6.39 0.36 12.53
N ILE A 123 -6.81 -0.87 12.83
CA ILE A 123 -6.40 -1.64 14.01
C ILE A 123 -4.92 -2.02 13.90
N GLU A 124 -4.50 -2.55 12.74
CA GLU A 124 -3.10 -2.87 12.47
C GLU A 124 -2.20 -1.64 12.55
N GLY A 125 -2.65 -0.51 12.02
CA GLY A 125 -1.97 0.77 12.15
C GLY A 125 -1.75 1.18 13.61
N GLN A 126 -2.74 1.01 14.47
CA GLN A 126 -2.63 1.29 15.90
C GLN A 126 -1.72 0.29 16.62
N ILE A 127 -1.79 -1.00 16.28
CA ILE A 127 -0.88 -2.02 16.82
C ILE A 127 0.56 -1.72 16.44
N ASN A 128 0.84 -1.38 15.18
CA ASN A 128 2.18 -1.03 14.73
C ASN A 128 2.71 0.21 15.44
N ARG A 129 1.87 1.20 15.66
CA ARG A 129 2.19 2.39 16.44
C ARG A 129 2.52 2.05 17.90
N LEU A 130 1.73 1.20 18.54
CA LEU A 130 2.00 0.73 19.89
C LEU A 130 3.34 0.00 19.98
N LYS A 131 3.62 -0.90 19.01
CA LYS A 131 4.90 -1.58 18.90
C LYS A 131 6.07 -0.59 18.73
N MET A 132 5.89 0.46 17.93
CA MET A 132 6.90 1.51 17.72
C MET A 132 7.16 2.27 19.03
N LEU A 133 6.12 2.70 19.75
CA LEU A 133 6.27 3.37 21.03
C LEU A 133 7.00 2.49 22.07
N LYS A 134 6.62 1.19 22.15
CA LYS A 134 7.30 0.23 23.02
C LYS A 134 8.80 0.10 22.71
N ARG A 135 9.17 0.07 21.41
CA ARG A 135 10.57 0.03 20.97
C ARG A 135 11.33 1.30 21.35
N GLN A 136 10.73 2.48 21.16
CA GLN A 136 11.31 3.76 21.56
C GLN A 136 11.57 3.87 23.08
N MET A 137 10.82 3.13 23.86
CA MET A 137 10.98 3.05 25.32
C MET A 137 11.88 1.89 25.74
N PHE A 138 12.63 1.29 24.84
CA PHE A 138 13.59 0.18 25.09
C PHE A 138 12.98 -1.01 25.83
N GLY A 139 11.68 -1.26 25.67
CA GLY A 139 10.96 -2.33 26.35
C GLY A 139 10.69 -2.10 27.85
N ARG A 140 11.16 -0.97 28.43
CA ARG A 140 11.01 -0.65 29.87
C ARG A 140 9.73 0.11 30.19
N ALA A 141 8.81 0.26 29.21
CA ALA A 141 7.56 0.93 29.42
C ALA A 141 6.65 0.14 30.35
N ARG A 142 6.34 0.70 31.51
CA ARG A 142 5.19 0.26 32.30
C ARG A 142 3.90 0.53 31.53
N LEU A 143 2.89 -0.30 31.74
CA LEU A 143 1.63 -0.22 31.00
C LEU A 143 1.00 1.18 31.06
N ASP A 144 0.99 1.80 32.26
CA ASP A 144 0.42 3.13 32.47
C ASP A 144 1.11 4.21 31.63
N LEU A 145 2.45 4.20 31.59
CA LEU A 145 3.21 5.16 30.80
C LEU A 145 3.02 4.93 29.30
N LEU A 146 2.96 3.67 28.87
CA LEU A 146 2.71 3.31 27.48
C LEU A 146 1.31 3.77 27.04
N ALA A 147 0.28 3.52 27.87
CA ALA A 147 -1.09 3.95 27.64
C ALA A 147 -1.20 5.48 27.53
N ARG A 148 -0.61 6.21 28.49
CA ARG A 148 -0.57 7.69 28.45
C ARG A 148 0.07 8.21 27.17
N ARG A 149 1.23 7.71 26.78
CA ARG A 149 1.91 8.12 25.55
C ARG A 149 1.10 7.77 24.30
N PHE A 150 0.48 6.60 24.25
CA PHE A 150 -0.34 6.19 23.13
C PHE A 150 -1.57 7.10 22.98
N LEU A 151 -2.29 7.37 24.07
CA LEU A 151 -3.50 8.20 24.09
C LEU A 151 -3.21 9.68 23.82
N LEU A 152 -2.14 10.25 24.40
CA LEU A 152 -1.74 11.63 24.16
C LEU A 152 -1.37 11.86 22.68
N ALA A 153 -0.65 10.91 22.09
CA ALA A 153 -0.28 11.03 20.69
C ALA A 153 -1.48 10.83 19.73
N VAL A 154 -2.58 10.20 20.16
CA VAL A 154 -3.87 10.18 19.41
C VAL A 154 -4.55 11.55 19.47
N ARG A 155 -4.56 12.22 20.63
CA ARG A 155 -5.16 13.55 20.79
C ARG A 155 -4.47 14.64 19.96
N LEU A 156 -3.15 14.57 19.81
CA LEU A 156 -2.36 15.55 19.03
C LEU A 156 -2.56 15.38 17.52
N ARG A 157 -2.95 14.22 17.03
CA ARG A 157 -3.37 14.01 15.64
C ARG A 157 -4.89 14.10 15.54
N ARG A 158 -5.45 15.29 15.66
CA ARG A 158 -6.77 15.59 15.10
C ARG A 158 -6.66 15.56 13.58
N VAL A 159 -6.61 14.36 13.02
CA VAL A 159 -7.02 14.17 11.64
C VAL A 159 -8.54 14.29 11.66
N PRO A 160 -9.15 15.19 10.89
CA PRO A 160 -10.59 15.17 10.72
C PRO A 160 -10.93 13.83 10.04
N PHE A 161 -11.43 12.86 10.81
CA PHE A 161 -12.10 11.70 10.25
C PHE A 161 -13.45 12.21 9.71
N PRO A 162 -13.67 12.30 8.39
CA PRO A 162 -14.99 12.54 7.90
C PRO A 162 -15.84 11.30 8.20
N ALA A 163 -16.87 11.49 9.01
CA ALA A 163 -18.07 10.68 9.10
C ALA A 163 -17.90 9.16 9.38
N LEU A 164 -17.36 8.83 10.56
CA LEU A 164 -17.70 7.57 11.25
C LEU A 164 -18.53 7.88 12.50
N ARG A 165 -19.44 8.85 12.39
CA ARG A 165 -20.52 9.04 13.33
C ARG A 165 -21.75 8.35 12.74
N SER A 166 -22.09 7.22 13.22
CA SER A 166 -23.40 6.74 13.67
C SER A 166 -23.56 5.22 13.81
N ASN A 167 -22.72 4.36 13.18
CA ASN A 167 -23.01 2.92 13.23
C ASN A 167 -22.05 2.04 14.05
N VAL A 168 -20.97 2.60 14.62
CA VAL A 168 -20.02 1.78 15.40
C VAL A 168 -20.36 1.75 16.90
N LEU A 169 -21.09 2.77 17.40
CA LEU A 169 -21.48 2.82 18.82
C LEU A 169 -22.67 1.92 19.15
N GLU A 170 -23.54 1.62 18.19
CA GLU A 170 -24.69 0.74 18.44
C GLU A 170 -24.32 -0.76 18.48
N HIS A 171 -23.26 -1.18 17.79
CA HIS A 171 -22.83 -2.58 17.80
C HIS A 171 -21.76 -2.93 18.84
N CYS A 172 -21.11 -1.95 19.46
CA CYS A 172 -20.13 -2.19 20.53
C CYS A 172 -20.73 -2.31 21.92
N VAL A 173 -22.02 -2.05 22.09
CA VAL A 173 -22.70 -2.15 23.41
C VAL A 173 -23.09 -3.59 23.77
N GLU A 174 -23.05 -4.50 22.81
CA GLU A 174 -23.49 -5.89 23.03
C GLU A 174 -22.37 -6.88 23.37
N ILE A 175 -21.11 -6.46 23.37
CA ILE A 175 -20.03 -7.28 23.93
C ILE A 175 -19.92 -6.96 25.43
N ARG A 176 -20.85 -7.51 26.18
CA ARG A 176 -20.80 -7.61 27.64
C ARG A 176 -19.63 -8.52 27.99
N ILE A 177 -18.47 -7.94 28.31
CA ILE A 177 -17.38 -8.68 28.94
C ILE A 177 -17.89 -9.14 30.30
N VAL A 178 -18.28 -10.40 30.41
CA VAL A 178 -18.49 -11.09 31.69
C VAL A 178 -17.10 -11.29 32.28
N LEU A 179 -16.72 -10.40 33.17
CA LEU A 179 -15.59 -10.63 34.06
C LEU A 179 -16.09 -11.63 35.14
N PRO A 180 -15.35 -12.73 35.41
CA PRO A 180 -15.64 -13.55 36.55
C PRO A 180 -15.37 -12.76 37.84
N ASP A 181 -16.34 -12.78 38.77
CA ASP A 181 -16.21 -12.21 40.09
C ASP A 181 -15.12 -12.93 40.91
N PRO A 182 -14.51 -12.24 41.88
CA PRO A 182 -13.34 -12.65 42.64
C PRO A 182 -13.50 -13.89 43.49
#